data_974d8eb34470e05d6e2efe86e00fede5
#
_entry.id   974d8eb34470e05d6e2efe86e00fede5
#
_cell.length_a   1.000
_cell.length_b   1.000
_cell.length_c   1.000
_cell.angle_alpha   90.00
_cell.angle_beta   90.00
_cell.angle_gamma   90.00
#
_symmetry.space_group_name_H-M   'P 1'
#
loop_
_entity.id
_entity.type
_entity.pdbx_description
1 polymer ?
#
loop_
_entity_poly.entity_id
_entity_poly.type
_entity_poly.pdbx_seq_one_letter_code
_entity_poly.pdbx_strand_id
1 'polypeptide(L)'
;MARESAPNDPAPERCRVRHRPPPRLRDHVVSYTGYRMSAAPVVRRINLPSTTVTLCLXXXXXGAPLELASERERCGTGNGWDAVLLGLQTGPVISRVGGTGHGVQVELTPLGAYALLGLPLRHLTDSMVHPVDVLGRHWGAALTERLARASGWRARWAVLDEALSTRLAGSRCWPSPVVTRAWALLRASHGTLPVGRLAEATGRSRRRLEVLFAEQVGLAPKSAARVLRFQRALTKLLEPGATGAGTAAACGYHDQAHLARDFRVLAGTTATGLRTLATHDTRHPHGADHVPGADDTGLLAHPLTSVLAPP
;
A
#
# COMPACT_ATOMS: atom_id res chain seq x y z
N MET A 1 -9.79 -46.47 25.18
CA MET A 1 -8.61 -46.24 24.31
C MET A 1 -9.00 -45.17 23.31
N ALA A 2 -8.70 -43.93 23.64
CA ALA A 2 -8.94 -42.80 22.74
C ALA A 2 -7.71 -42.64 21.81
N ARG A 3 -7.95 -42.69 20.53
CA ARG A 3 -6.90 -42.43 19.53
C ARG A 3 -6.61 -40.92 19.54
N GLU A 4 -5.43 -40.59 19.97
CA GLU A 4 -4.86 -39.27 19.88
C GLU A 4 -4.55 -38.98 18.40
N SER A 5 -5.31 -38.09 17.79
CA SER A 5 -5.06 -37.61 16.41
C SER A 5 -3.88 -36.66 16.47
N ALA A 6 -2.79 -37.03 15.85
CA ALA A 6 -1.64 -36.17 15.71
C ALA A 6 -1.97 -34.96 14.79
N PRO A 7 -1.65 -33.75 15.20
CA PRO A 7 -1.82 -32.60 14.31
C PRO A 7 -0.63 -32.52 13.35
N ASN A 8 -0.76 -33.15 12.20
CA ASN A 8 0.23 -33.01 11.15
C ASN A 8 -0.42 -32.38 9.90
N ASP A 9 -1.05 -31.24 10.12
CA ASP A 9 -1.47 -30.40 9.01
C ASP A 9 -0.27 -29.50 8.67
N PRO A 10 0.33 -29.61 7.50
CA PRO A 10 1.47 -28.77 7.16
C PRO A 10 1.03 -27.30 7.24
N ALA A 11 1.74 -26.53 8.02
CA ALA A 11 1.50 -25.10 8.13
C ALA A 11 1.47 -24.48 6.72
N PRO A 12 0.51 -23.61 6.40
CA PRO A 12 0.40 -23.09 5.05
C PRO A 12 1.73 -22.42 4.62
N GLU A 13 2.14 -22.70 3.41
CA GLU A 13 3.39 -22.17 2.84
C GLU A 13 3.46 -20.64 2.92
N ARG A 14 2.30 -20.00 2.93
CA ARG A 14 2.18 -18.55 3.09
C ARG A 14 1.01 -18.25 4.02
N CYS A 15 1.26 -17.38 4.97
CA CYS A 15 0.23 -16.91 5.91
C CYS A 15 0.29 -15.38 5.95
N ARG A 16 -0.87 -14.74 5.89
CA ARG A 16 -1.01 -13.29 6.07
C ARG A 16 -2.01 -13.02 7.16
N VAL A 17 -1.66 -12.10 8.06
CA VAL A 17 -2.54 -11.66 9.15
C VAL A 17 -2.66 -10.15 9.07
N ARG A 18 -3.87 -9.66 8.90
CA ARG A 18 -4.13 -8.24 8.82
C ARG A 18 -4.63 -7.70 10.15
N HIS A 19 -4.25 -6.48 10.48
CA HIS A 19 -4.64 -5.84 11.73
C HIS A 19 -4.93 -4.36 11.52
N ARG A 20 -5.95 -3.86 12.20
CA ARG A 20 -6.37 -2.47 12.16
C ARG A 20 -5.69 -1.71 13.31
N PRO A 21 -5.06 -0.56 13.02
CA PRO A 21 -4.41 0.21 14.09
C PRO A 21 -5.44 0.77 15.09
N PRO A 22 -5.02 1.06 16.33
CA PRO A 22 -5.91 1.64 17.34
C PRO A 22 -6.40 3.03 16.91
N PRO A 23 -7.53 3.52 17.47
CA PRO A 23 -8.15 4.78 17.05
C PRO A 23 -7.18 5.96 16.91
N ARG A 24 -6.25 6.10 17.85
CA ARG A 24 -5.27 7.20 17.85
C ARG A 24 -4.31 7.22 16.65
N LEU A 25 -4.19 6.09 15.93
CA LEU A 25 -3.30 5.98 14.75
C LEU A 25 -4.06 5.97 13.42
N ARG A 26 -5.38 5.86 13.40
CA ARG A 26 -6.16 5.63 12.17
C ARG A 26 -6.09 6.75 11.15
N ASP A 27 -5.83 7.98 11.59
CA ASP A 27 -5.63 9.09 10.65
C ASP A 27 -4.27 9.03 9.94
N HIS A 28 -3.35 8.23 10.49
CA HIS A 28 -1.96 8.13 10.03
C HIS A 28 -1.63 6.77 9.42
N VAL A 29 -2.24 5.72 9.94
CA VAL A 29 -1.96 4.32 9.56
C VAL A 29 -3.25 3.66 9.08
N VAL A 30 -3.23 3.12 7.87
CA VAL A 30 -4.37 2.42 7.26
C VAL A 30 -4.48 1.00 7.84
N SER A 31 -3.37 0.27 7.82
CA SER A 31 -3.37 -1.13 8.29
C SER A 31 -1.96 -1.64 8.55
N TYR A 32 -1.89 -2.72 9.29
CA TYR A 32 -0.72 -3.58 9.42
C TYR A 32 -1.01 -4.92 8.74
N THR A 33 -0.03 -5.47 8.07
CA THR A 33 -0.09 -6.83 7.54
C THR A 33 1.15 -7.60 7.99
N GLY A 34 0.95 -8.66 8.75
CA GLY A 34 2.00 -9.62 9.06
C GLY A 34 2.01 -10.71 8.00
N TYR A 35 3.18 -11.16 7.62
CA TYR A 35 3.31 -12.26 6.68
C TYR A 35 4.35 -13.26 7.15
N ARG A 36 4.11 -14.53 6.84
CA ARG A 36 5.06 -15.62 7.05
C ARG A 36 5.05 -16.51 5.81
N MET A 37 6.23 -16.90 5.38
CA MET A 37 6.45 -17.82 4.27
C MET A 37 7.34 -18.96 4.77
N SER A 38 7.04 -20.18 4.36
CA SER A 38 7.80 -21.36 4.70
C SER A 38 8.09 -22.15 3.41
N ALA A 39 9.34 -22.11 2.95
CA ALA A 39 9.79 -22.75 1.71
C ALA A 39 8.88 -22.43 0.51
N ALA A 40 8.32 -21.23 0.49
CA ALA A 40 7.37 -20.83 -0.56
C ALA A 40 8.09 -20.62 -1.90
N PRO A 41 7.52 -21.05 -3.03
CA PRO A 41 8.11 -20.79 -4.34
C PRO A 41 8.19 -19.30 -4.62
N VAL A 42 9.17 -18.89 -5.40
CA VAL A 42 9.32 -17.48 -5.80
C VAL A 42 8.16 -17.13 -6.73
N VAL A 43 7.40 -16.11 -6.35
CA VAL A 43 6.34 -15.57 -7.21
C VAL A 43 6.65 -14.13 -7.59
N ARG A 44 6.25 -13.79 -8.80
CA ARG A 44 6.35 -12.42 -9.32
C ARG A 44 4.98 -11.77 -9.17
N ARG A 45 4.93 -10.57 -8.60
CA ARG A 45 3.68 -9.85 -8.41
C ARG A 45 3.78 -8.45 -9.01
N ILE A 46 2.67 -7.97 -9.54
CA ILE A 46 2.51 -6.58 -9.99
C ILE A 46 1.82 -5.84 -8.85
N ASN A 47 2.54 -4.95 -8.20
CA ASN A 47 1.98 -4.09 -7.16
C ASN A 47 1.45 -2.82 -7.83
N LEU A 48 0.20 -2.52 -7.59
CA LEU A 48 -0.54 -1.45 -8.26
C LEU A 48 -0.45 -0.15 -7.48
N PRO A 49 -0.41 1.01 -8.16
CA PRO A 49 -0.42 2.30 -7.47
C PRO A 49 -1.59 2.42 -6.51
N SER A 50 -1.27 2.87 -5.32
CA SER A 50 -2.24 3.08 -4.25
C SER A 50 -2.09 4.49 -3.67
N THR A 51 -2.96 4.84 -2.75
CA THR A 51 -2.88 6.10 -2.01
C THR A 51 -2.27 5.89 -0.63
N THR A 52 -1.41 4.88 -0.49
CA THR A 52 -0.68 4.61 0.76
C THR A 52 0.83 4.61 0.52
N VAL A 53 1.55 5.10 1.51
CA VAL A 53 3.01 4.93 1.60
C VAL A 53 3.22 3.63 2.36
N THR A 54 4.05 2.76 1.85
CA THR A 54 4.20 1.40 2.40
C THR A 54 5.59 1.22 3.02
N LEU A 55 5.62 0.86 4.30
CA LEU A 55 6.84 0.45 5.00
C LEU A 55 6.82 -1.07 5.19
N CYS A 56 7.77 -1.78 4.58
CA CYS A 56 7.96 -3.23 4.76
C CYS A 56 9.24 -3.45 5.57
N LEU A 57 9.11 -4.26 6.63
CA LEU A 57 10.25 -4.62 7.48
C LEU A 57 10.39 -6.13 7.51
N UNK A 58 11.40 -6.66 7.11
CA UNK A 58 11.64 -8.05 7.11
C UNK A 58 12.30 -8.37 8.41
N UNK A 59 11.73 -9.03 8.88
CA UNK A 59 12.28 -9.33 10.09
C UNK A 59 13.30 -10.36 9.97
N UNK A 60 13.38 -11.00 9.44
CA UNK A 60 14.28 -11.98 9.24
C UNK A 60 13.86 -12.69 8.04
N UNK A 61 14.45 -12.59 7.49
CA UNK A 61 14.25 -13.40 6.44
C UNK A 61 15.37 -14.36 6.46
N UNK A 62 15.00 -15.10 6.74
CA UNK A 62 15.83 -16.13 6.59
C UNK A 62 15.59 -16.74 5.32
N GLY A 63 15.68 -16.21 4.36
CA GLY A 63 15.38 -16.69 3.02
C GLY A 63 15.77 -15.66 1.95
N ALA A 64 15.22 -15.81 0.77
CA ALA A 64 15.51 -14.90 -0.33
C ALA A 64 15.00 -13.49 -0.01
N PRO A 65 15.83 -12.47 -0.23
CA PRO A 65 15.40 -11.09 0.01
C PRO A 65 14.28 -10.70 -0.95
N LEU A 66 13.49 -9.70 -0.53
CA LEU A 66 12.46 -9.11 -1.40
C LEU A 66 13.13 -8.34 -2.54
N GLU A 67 12.86 -8.71 -3.76
CA GLU A 67 13.33 -7.98 -4.94
C GLU A 67 12.20 -7.09 -5.44
N LEU A 68 12.52 -5.84 -5.72
CA LEU A 68 11.58 -4.85 -6.25
C LEU A 68 12.17 -4.19 -7.50
N ALA A 69 11.32 -3.92 -8.47
CA ALA A 69 11.70 -3.20 -9.68
C ALA A 69 10.52 -2.36 -10.17
N SER A 70 10.79 -1.14 -10.57
CA SER A 70 9.80 -0.31 -11.25
C SER A 70 10.24 -0.05 -12.68
N GLU A 71 9.28 0.21 -13.57
CA GLU A 71 9.62 0.54 -14.97
C GLU A 71 10.42 1.85 -15.09
N ARG A 72 10.32 2.72 -14.09
CA ARG A 72 11.01 4.01 -14.07
C ARG A 72 12.42 3.93 -13.49
N GLU A 73 12.64 3.02 -12.55
CA GLU A 73 13.95 2.72 -12.01
C GLU A 73 14.57 1.54 -12.79
N ARG A 74 15.30 1.85 -13.85
CA ARG A 74 16.08 0.86 -14.60
C ARG A 74 17.28 0.34 -13.82
N CYS A 75 17.45 0.79 -12.59
CA CYS A 75 18.58 0.43 -11.75
C CYS A 75 18.10 -0.26 -10.47
N GLY A 76 17.50 -1.42 -10.64
CA GLY A 76 17.15 -2.29 -9.55
C GLY A 76 17.89 -3.60 -9.68
N THR A 77 19.19 -3.53 -9.86
CA THR A 77 19.99 -4.74 -9.88
C THR A 77 20.04 -5.37 -8.51
N GLY A 78 19.18 -6.35 -8.31
CA GLY A 78 19.48 -7.53 -7.50
C GLY A 78 19.86 -7.38 -6.04
N ASN A 79 19.82 -6.21 -5.45
CA ASN A 79 20.02 -6.11 -4.01
C ASN A 79 18.70 -6.38 -3.31
N GLY A 80 18.57 -7.57 -2.78
CA GLY A 80 17.40 -7.91 -2.01
C GLY A 80 17.20 -6.95 -0.84
N TRP A 81 15.94 -6.57 -0.61
CA TRP A 81 15.57 -5.65 0.47
C TRP A 81 15.27 -6.45 1.74
N ASP A 82 15.93 -6.12 2.83
CA ASP A 82 15.55 -6.56 4.17
C ASP A 82 14.52 -5.61 4.79
N ALA A 83 14.47 -4.37 4.30
CA ALA A 83 13.47 -3.38 4.65
C ALA A 83 13.34 -2.38 3.51
N VAL A 84 12.10 -1.94 3.21
CA VAL A 84 11.87 -0.96 2.16
C VAL A 84 10.72 -0.02 2.52
N LEU A 85 10.89 1.25 2.19
CA LEU A 85 9.86 2.27 2.22
C LEU A 85 9.52 2.65 0.78
N LEU A 86 8.28 2.37 0.38
CA LEU A 86 7.77 2.74 -0.93
C LEU A 86 6.92 4.01 -0.79
N GLY A 87 7.31 5.05 -1.50
CA GLY A 87 6.49 6.25 -1.64
C GLY A 87 5.27 5.99 -2.52
N LEU A 88 4.47 7.02 -2.76
CA LEU A 88 3.33 6.89 -3.68
C LEU A 88 3.85 6.64 -5.10
N GLN A 89 3.25 5.66 -5.76
CA GLN A 89 3.66 5.24 -7.10
C GLN A 89 2.69 5.75 -8.16
N THR A 90 3.19 6.09 -9.34
CA THR A 90 2.39 6.48 -10.50
C THR A 90 2.46 5.45 -11.64
N GLY A 91 3.06 4.30 -11.36
CA GLY A 91 3.14 3.15 -12.24
C GLY A 91 3.26 1.86 -11.42
N PRO A 92 3.26 0.70 -12.06
CA PRO A 92 3.36 -0.57 -11.34
C PRO A 92 4.77 -0.82 -10.81
N VAL A 93 4.84 -1.52 -9.68
CA VAL A 93 6.11 -2.02 -9.12
C VAL A 93 6.06 -3.54 -9.15
N ILE A 94 7.04 -4.15 -9.76
CA ILE A 94 7.17 -5.60 -9.81
C ILE A 94 7.93 -6.07 -8.58
N SER A 95 7.36 -7.01 -7.83
CA SER A 95 8.06 -7.66 -6.73
C SER A 95 8.27 -9.13 -7.03
N ARG A 96 9.40 -9.65 -6.58
CA ARG A 96 9.68 -11.09 -6.55
C ARG A 96 9.87 -11.47 -5.09
N VAL A 97 9.10 -12.44 -4.65
CA VAL A 97 9.11 -12.86 -3.23
C VAL A 97 8.90 -14.36 -3.11
N GLY A 98 9.72 -14.99 -2.29
CA GLY A 98 9.67 -16.43 -2.05
C GLY A 98 10.59 -16.84 -0.91
N GLY A 99 10.79 -18.15 -0.75
CA GLY A 99 11.67 -18.68 0.29
C GLY A 99 11.00 -18.77 1.65
N THR A 100 11.80 -18.65 2.70
CA THR A 100 11.34 -18.72 4.09
C THR A 100 11.58 -17.38 4.77
N GLY A 101 10.59 -16.86 5.44
CA GLY A 101 10.74 -15.58 6.12
C GLY A 101 9.44 -15.06 6.70
N HIS A 102 9.55 -14.04 7.49
CA HIS A 102 8.38 -13.34 8.01
C HIS A 102 8.69 -11.85 8.19
N GLY A 103 7.65 -11.06 8.18
CA GLY A 103 7.81 -9.62 8.33
C GLY A 103 6.48 -8.92 8.53
N VAL A 104 6.56 -7.61 8.54
CA VAL A 104 5.39 -6.75 8.67
C VAL A 104 5.39 -5.71 7.57
N GLN A 105 4.21 -5.37 7.11
CA GLN A 105 3.95 -4.26 6.20
C GLN A 105 3.05 -3.27 6.92
N VAL A 106 3.45 -2.01 6.93
CA VAL A 106 2.66 -0.90 7.50
C VAL A 106 2.22 -0.03 6.34
N GLU A 107 0.92 0.15 6.19
CA GLU A 107 0.35 1.06 5.20
C GLU A 107 0.00 2.37 5.87
N LEU A 108 0.67 3.44 5.46
CA LEU A 108 0.49 4.78 6.00
C LEU A 108 -0.40 5.60 5.07
N THR A 109 -1.27 6.45 5.65
CA THR A 109 -1.90 7.49 4.85
C THR A 109 -0.79 8.46 4.39
N PRO A 110 -0.95 9.17 3.26
CA PRO A 110 0.08 10.14 2.86
C PRO A 110 0.34 11.19 3.94
N LEU A 111 -0.73 11.71 4.56
CA LEU A 111 -0.59 12.72 5.61
C LEU A 111 0.08 12.14 6.87
N GLY A 112 -0.20 10.87 7.19
CA GLY A 112 0.49 10.15 8.26
C GLY A 112 1.96 9.94 7.95
N ALA A 113 2.27 9.56 6.71
CA ALA A 113 3.65 9.40 6.25
C ALA A 113 4.42 10.73 6.36
N TYR A 114 3.80 11.84 5.94
CA TYR A 114 4.41 13.17 6.05
C TYR A 114 4.76 13.49 7.52
N ALA A 115 3.82 13.23 8.43
CA ALA A 115 4.05 13.46 9.86
C ALA A 115 5.12 12.53 10.45
N LEU A 116 5.11 11.26 10.07
CA LEU A 116 6.05 10.25 10.59
C LEU A 116 7.47 10.42 10.06
N LEU A 117 7.61 10.74 8.76
CA LEU A 117 8.91 10.81 8.10
C LEU A 117 9.58 12.16 8.28
N GLY A 118 8.81 13.24 8.43
CA GLY A 118 9.33 14.57 8.67
C GLY A 118 10.03 15.19 7.45
N LEU A 119 9.65 14.78 6.25
CA LEU A 119 10.26 15.28 5.01
C LEU A 119 9.21 15.44 3.91
N PRO A 120 9.48 16.28 2.91
CA PRO A 120 8.56 16.44 1.78
C PRO A 120 8.40 15.15 0.97
N LEU A 121 7.17 14.63 0.93
CA LEU A 121 6.89 13.33 0.30
C LEU A 121 7.14 13.30 -1.21
N ARG A 122 7.21 14.47 -1.87
CA ARG A 122 7.57 14.52 -3.30
C ARG A 122 8.95 13.87 -3.59
N HIS A 123 9.82 13.81 -2.57
CA HIS A 123 11.13 13.16 -2.70
C HIS A 123 11.06 11.63 -2.70
N LEU A 124 9.90 11.09 -2.29
CA LEU A 124 9.67 9.65 -2.24
C LEU A 124 8.72 9.17 -3.37
N THR A 125 8.21 10.09 -4.19
CA THR A 125 7.32 9.74 -5.30
C THR A 125 8.05 8.86 -6.31
N ASP A 126 7.44 7.74 -6.68
CA ASP A 126 8.01 6.72 -7.60
C ASP A 126 9.39 6.21 -7.13
N SER A 127 9.62 6.23 -5.80
CA SER A 127 10.90 5.80 -5.22
C SER A 127 10.72 4.67 -4.23
N MET A 128 11.77 3.88 -4.12
CA MET A 128 11.95 2.82 -3.14
C MET A 128 13.26 3.11 -2.40
N VAL A 129 13.19 3.30 -1.09
CA VAL A 129 14.37 3.66 -0.29
C VAL A 129 14.45 2.75 0.93
N HIS A 130 15.66 2.59 1.46
CA HIS A 130 15.80 1.87 2.71
C HIS A 130 15.27 2.76 3.86
N PRO A 131 14.44 2.23 4.77
CA PRO A 131 13.86 3.04 5.85
C PRO A 131 14.88 3.76 6.72
N VAL A 132 16.09 3.20 6.86
CA VAL A 132 17.19 3.82 7.62
C VAL A 132 17.55 5.21 7.09
N ASP A 133 17.47 5.39 5.78
CA ASP A 133 17.86 6.64 5.11
C ASP A 133 16.90 7.80 5.44
N VAL A 134 15.67 7.43 5.82
CA VAL A 134 14.59 8.41 6.09
C VAL A 134 14.26 8.49 7.58
N LEU A 135 14.17 7.33 8.25
CA LEU A 135 13.74 7.25 9.64
C LEU A 135 14.91 7.31 10.63
N GLY A 136 16.13 7.15 10.13
CA GLY A 136 17.34 7.09 10.94
C GLY A 136 17.67 5.66 11.38
N ARG A 137 18.97 5.37 11.41
CA ARG A 137 19.51 4.03 11.68
C ARG A 137 19.01 3.47 13.02
N HIS A 138 19.10 4.27 14.07
CA HIS A 138 18.74 3.82 15.43
C HIS A 138 17.26 3.44 15.54
N TRP A 139 16.37 4.26 14.97
CA TRP A 139 14.93 3.99 15.07
C TRP A 139 14.55 2.72 14.27
N GLY A 140 15.06 2.61 13.06
CA GLY A 140 14.78 1.45 12.19
C GLY A 140 15.28 0.14 12.78
N ALA A 141 16.55 0.12 13.21
CA ALA A 141 17.17 -1.07 13.82
C ALA A 141 16.44 -1.49 15.11
N ALA A 142 16.17 -0.53 16.00
CA ALA A 142 15.47 -0.80 17.26
C ALA A 142 14.06 -1.36 17.01
N LEU A 143 13.34 -0.82 16.03
CA LEU A 143 12.00 -1.32 15.69
C LEU A 143 12.08 -2.76 15.15
N THR A 144 12.98 -3.01 14.19
CA THR A 144 13.14 -4.35 13.60
C THR A 144 13.52 -5.38 14.69
N GLU A 145 14.44 -5.03 15.58
CA GLU A 145 14.86 -5.91 16.67
C GLU A 145 13.71 -6.21 17.64
N ARG A 146 12.93 -5.20 18.03
CA ARG A 146 11.77 -5.38 18.90
C ARG A 146 10.71 -6.28 18.24
N LEU A 147 10.46 -6.07 16.94
CA LEU A 147 9.52 -6.90 16.17
C LEU A 147 9.99 -8.36 16.06
N ALA A 148 11.30 -8.57 15.88
CA ALA A 148 11.87 -9.93 15.80
C ALA A 148 11.73 -10.67 17.12
N ARG A 149 11.95 -9.98 18.24
CA ARG A 149 11.84 -10.56 19.59
C ARG A 149 10.40 -10.81 20.04
N ALA A 150 9.42 -10.12 19.44
CA ALA A 150 8.03 -10.19 19.85
C ALA A 150 7.42 -11.56 19.52
N SER A 151 6.81 -12.20 20.53
CA SER A 151 6.18 -13.51 20.39
C SER A 151 4.74 -13.37 19.86
N GLY A 152 4.58 -13.65 18.58
CA GLY A 152 3.26 -13.66 17.94
C GLY A 152 2.81 -12.28 17.42
N TRP A 153 1.73 -12.31 16.66
CA TRP A 153 1.25 -11.12 15.94
C TRP A 153 0.73 -10.03 16.90
N ARG A 154 0.04 -10.43 17.96
CA ARG A 154 -0.50 -9.47 18.95
C ARG A 154 0.62 -8.60 19.55
N ALA A 155 1.73 -9.23 19.95
CA ALA A 155 2.87 -8.51 20.51
C ALA A 155 3.53 -7.59 19.46
N ARG A 156 3.64 -8.07 18.21
CA ARG A 156 4.18 -7.25 17.11
C ARG A 156 3.31 -6.01 16.84
N TRP A 157 1.97 -6.17 16.88
CA TRP A 157 1.07 -5.02 16.71
C TRP A 157 1.26 -3.99 17.83
N ALA A 158 1.40 -4.46 19.07
CA ALA A 158 1.65 -3.55 20.21
C ALA A 158 2.98 -2.79 20.04
N VAL A 159 4.02 -3.46 19.54
CA VAL A 159 5.32 -2.81 19.24
C VAL A 159 5.16 -1.71 18.18
N LEU A 160 4.41 -2.00 17.09
CA LEU A 160 4.16 -1.03 16.03
C LEU A 160 3.35 0.16 16.57
N ASP A 161 2.28 -0.11 17.32
CA ASP A 161 1.41 0.92 17.90
C ASP A 161 2.20 1.89 18.79
N GLU A 162 3.06 1.34 19.65
CA GLU A 162 3.91 2.15 20.53
C GLU A 162 4.94 2.96 19.73
N ALA A 163 5.69 2.30 18.84
CA ALA A 163 6.75 2.94 18.08
C ALA A 163 6.22 4.08 17.20
N LEU A 164 5.09 3.83 16.51
CA LEU A 164 4.48 4.84 15.64
C LEU A 164 3.83 5.97 16.43
N SER A 165 3.18 5.66 17.57
CA SER A 165 2.60 6.69 18.45
C SER A 165 3.67 7.60 19.01
N THR A 166 4.77 7.02 19.50
CA THR A 166 5.89 7.78 20.05
C THR A 166 6.51 8.69 19.00
N ARG A 167 6.70 8.16 17.79
CA ARG A 167 7.30 8.95 16.70
C ARG A 167 6.38 10.09 16.29
N LEU A 168 5.07 9.85 16.17
CA LEU A 168 4.08 10.89 15.86
C LEU A 168 4.04 11.97 16.97
N ALA A 169 4.08 11.57 18.23
CA ALA A 169 4.09 12.53 19.35
C ALA A 169 5.30 13.46 19.31
N GLY A 170 6.43 12.98 18.79
CA GLY A 170 7.64 13.79 18.60
C GLY A 170 7.73 14.52 17.28
N SER A 171 6.71 14.42 16.42
CA SER A 171 6.75 15.03 15.08
C SER A 171 6.70 16.55 15.14
N ARG A 172 7.50 17.17 14.30
CA ARG A 172 7.47 18.64 14.05
C ARG A 172 6.88 18.97 12.69
N CYS A 173 6.51 17.94 11.91
CA CYS A 173 5.97 18.11 10.57
C CYS A 173 4.53 17.61 10.54
N TRP A 174 3.59 18.56 10.58
CA TRP A 174 2.17 18.21 10.52
C TRP A 174 1.55 18.72 9.21
N PRO A 175 0.64 17.94 8.60
CA PRO A 175 -0.05 18.40 7.40
C PRO A 175 -0.82 19.70 7.67
N SER A 176 -0.74 20.61 6.72
CA SER A 176 -1.49 21.87 6.83
C SER A 176 -3.00 21.61 6.70
N PRO A 177 -3.84 22.39 7.40
CA PRO A 177 -5.31 22.26 7.26
C PRO A 177 -5.78 22.34 5.81
N VAL A 178 -5.12 23.14 5.00
CA VAL A 178 -5.40 23.30 3.56
C VAL A 178 -5.24 21.95 2.83
N VAL A 179 -4.12 21.26 3.05
CA VAL A 179 -3.86 19.98 2.38
C VAL A 179 -4.74 18.87 2.95
N THR A 180 -4.97 18.88 4.28
CA THR A 180 -5.87 17.92 4.93
C THR A 180 -7.29 18.02 4.32
N ARG A 181 -7.81 19.24 4.18
CA ARG A 181 -9.13 19.49 3.57
C ARG A 181 -9.14 19.07 2.08
N ALA A 182 -8.12 19.46 1.32
CA ALA A 182 -8.04 19.11 -0.09
C ALA A 182 -7.99 17.59 -0.29
N TRP A 183 -7.20 16.90 0.54
CA TRP A 183 -7.07 15.44 0.50
C TRP A 183 -8.40 14.76 0.84
N ALA A 184 -9.09 15.23 1.88
CA ALA A 184 -10.39 14.69 2.27
C ALA A 184 -11.42 14.84 1.13
N LEU A 185 -11.50 16.02 0.50
CA LEU A 185 -12.39 16.28 -0.63
C LEU A 185 -12.06 15.39 -1.84
N LEU A 186 -10.79 15.23 -2.12
CA LEU A 186 -10.33 14.42 -3.25
C LEU A 186 -10.69 12.94 -3.04
N ARG A 187 -10.49 12.44 -1.82
CA ARG A 187 -10.86 11.05 -1.44
C ARG A 187 -12.38 10.85 -1.51
N ALA A 188 -13.15 11.77 -0.92
CA ALA A 188 -14.62 11.69 -0.91
C ALA A 188 -15.21 11.68 -2.32
N SER A 189 -14.58 12.41 -3.26
CA SER A 189 -14.99 12.41 -4.66
C SER A 189 -14.38 11.28 -5.48
N HIS A 190 -13.59 10.40 -4.87
CA HIS A 190 -12.83 9.36 -5.57
C HIS A 190 -12.01 9.92 -6.74
N GLY A 191 -11.48 11.13 -6.57
CA GLY A 191 -10.64 11.77 -7.59
C GLY A 191 -11.40 12.38 -8.77
N THR A 192 -12.72 12.55 -8.68
CA THR A 192 -13.50 13.19 -9.76
C THR A 192 -13.58 14.71 -9.61
N LEU A 193 -13.33 15.25 -8.42
CA LEU A 193 -13.41 16.70 -8.17
C LEU A 193 -12.29 17.43 -8.91
N PRO A 194 -12.60 18.42 -9.76
CA PRO A 194 -11.59 19.19 -10.49
C PRO A 194 -10.65 19.97 -9.55
N VAL A 195 -9.38 20.09 -9.92
CA VAL A 195 -8.36 20.80 -9.12
C VAL A 195 -8.76 22.26 -8.85
N GLY A 196 -9.42 22.92 -9.81
CA GLY A 196 -9.95 24.28 -9.62
C GLY A 196 -10.90 24.35 -8.45
N ARG A 197 -11.85 23.38 -8.37
CA ARG A 197 -12.82 23.32 -7.27
C ARG A 197 -12.15 23.01 -5.92
N LEU A 198 -11.09 22.23 -5.93
CA LEU A 198 -10.28 21.98 -4.72
C LEU A 198 -9.62 23.29 -4.24
N ALA A 199 -9.07 24.06 -5.18
CA ALA A 199 -8.42 25.34 -4.88
C ALA A 199 -9.43 26.34 -4.29
N GLU A 200 -10.61 26.46 -4.91
CA GLU A 200 -11.72 27.29 -4.40
C GLU A 200 -12.12 26.86 -2.99
N ALA A 201 -12.37 25.56 -2.77
CA ALA A 201 -12.83 25.01 -1.49
C ALA A 201 -11.80 25.19 -0.35
N THR A 202 -10.52 25.38 -0.70
CA THR A 202 -9.44 25.57 0.28
C THR A 202 -8.96 27.02 0.39
N GLY A 203 -9.52 27.92 -0.40
CA GLY A 203 -9.16 29.35 -0.39
C GLY A 203 -7.69 29.59 -0.83
N ARG A 204 -7.18 28.78 -1.76
CA ARG A 204 -5.81 28.91 -2.25
C ARG A 204 -5.80 28.97 -3.77
N SER A 205 -4.78 29.64 -4.32
CA SER A 205 -4.55 29.56 -5.77
C SER A 205 -4.18 28.12 -6.15
N ARG A 206 -4.54 27.73 -7.36
CA ARG A 206 -4.22 26.40 -7.89
C ARG A 206 -2.72 26.07 -7.74
N ARG A 207 -1.85 27.00 -8.14
CA ARG A 207 -0.39 26.84 -8.05
C ARG A 207 0.06 26.57 -6.60
N ARG A 208 -0.44 27.35 -5.64
CA ARG A 208 -0.05 27.19 -4.24
C ARG A 208 -0.54 25.84 -3.69
N LEU A 209 -1.77 25.45 -4.04
CA LEU A 209 -2.32 24.14 -3.64
C LEU A 209 -1.46 23.00 -4.21
N GLU A 210 -1.09 23.06 -5.48
CA GLU A 210 -0.27 22.02 -6.12
C GLU A 210 1.08 21.83 -5.42
N VAL A 211 1.74 22.93 -5.05
CA VAL A 211 3.04 22.90 -4.35
C VAL A 211 2.88 22.24 -2.97
N LEU A 212 1.93 22.73 -2.16
CA LEU A 212 1.69 22.21 -0.81
C LEU A 212 1.27 20.74 -0.83
N PHE A 213 0.41 20.41 -1.78
CA PHE A 213 -0.11 19.04 -1.92
C PHE A 213 1.00 18.07 -2.32
N ALA A 214 1.84 18.43 -3.30
CA ALA A 214 2.98 17.61 -3.70
C ALA A 214 3.97 17.42 -2.53
N GLU A 215 4.18 18.47 -1.75
CA GLU A 215 5.04 18.41 -0.57
C GLU A 215 4.52 17.43 0.49
N GLN A 216 3.21 17.51 0.82
CA GLN A 216 2.65 16.83 1.99
C GLN A 216 1.95 15.50 1.66
N VAL A 217 1.56 15.29 0.38
CA VAL A 217 0.93 14.04 -0.08
C VAL A 217 1.90 13.22 -0.92
N GLY A 218 2.85 13.89 -1.60
CA GLY A 218 3.82 13.23 -2.49
C GLY A 218 3.45 13.36 -3.95
N LEU A 219 2.17 13.52 -4.29
CA LEU A 219 1.68 13.65 -5.66
C LEU A 219 1.02 15.01 -5.85
N ALA A 220 1.05 15.55 -7.06
CA ALA A 220 0.19 16.68 -7.39
C ALA A 220 -1.28 16.26 -7.33
N PRO A 221 -2.23 17.18 -7.04
CA PRO A 221 -3.64 16.82 -6.92
C PRO A 221 -4.20 16.05 -8.14
N LYS A 222 -3.78 16.41 -9.34
CA LYS A 222 -4.21 15.74 -10.58
C LYS A 222 -3.74 14.27 -10.64
N SER A 223 -2.50 14.02 -10.23
CA SER A 223 -1.93 12.66 -10.19
C SER A 223 -2.60 11.81 -9.10
N ALA A 224 -2.80 12.38 -7.91
CA ALA A 224 -3.51 11.70 -6.83
C ALA A 224 -4.96 11.38 -7.23
N ALA A 225 -5.64 12.31 -7.90
CA ALA A 225 -6.98 12.10 -8.45
C ALA A 225 -7.01 10.92 -9.44
N ARG A 226 -5.99 10.84 -10.29
CA ARG A 226 -5.84 9.75 -11.27
C ARG A 226 -5.71 8.39 -10.59
N VAL A 227 -4.87 8.30 -9.54
CA VAL A 227 -4.69 7.06 -8.75
C VAL A 227 -6.01 6.67 -8.06
N LEU A 228 -6.71 7.64 -7.45
CA LEU A 228 -8.00 7.39 -6.78
C LEU A 228 -9.05 6.86 -7.76
N ARG A 229 -9.17 7.49 -8.96
CA ARG A 229 -10.10 7.01 -9.98
C ARG A 229 -9.74 5.60 -10.46
N PHE A 230 -8.44 5.35 -10.66
CA PHE A 230 -7.93 4.04 -11.04
C PHE A 230 -8.30 2.97 -10.01
N GLN A 231 -8.08 3.24 -8.73
CA GLN A 231 -8.42 2.28 -7.66
C GLN A 231 -9.92 2.00 -7.60
N ARG A 232 -10.75 3.04 -7.74
CA ARG A 232 -12.21 2.87 -7.82
C ARG A 232 -12.60 2.03 -9.04
N ALA A 233 -12.00 2.32 -10.21
CA ALA A 233 -12.27 1.58 -11.44
C ALA A 233 -11.82 0.11 -11.32
N LEU A 234 -10.71 -0.13 -10.66
CA LEU A 234 -10.21 -1.48 -10.41
C LEU A 234 -11.20 -2.29 -9.57
N THR A 235 -11.68 -1.73 -8.46
CA THR A 235 -12.71 -2.37 -7.63
C THR A 235 -13.97 -2.68 -8.46
N LYS A 236 -14.45 -1.68 -9.18
CA LYS A 236 -15.67 -1.84 -9.98
C LYS A 236 -15.51 -2.86 -11.12
N LEU A 237 -14.35 -2.92 -11.74
CA LEU A 237 -14.06 -3.86 -12.82
C LEU A 237 -14.14 -5.34 -12.38
N LEU A 238 -13.89 -5.58 -11.09
CA LEU A 238 -13.91 -6.93 -10.51
C LEU A 238 -15.32 -7.37 -10.10
N GLU A 239 -16.31 -6.46 -10.14
CA GLU A 239 -17.71 -6.82 -9.87
C GLU A 239 -18.26 -7.73 -10.98
N PRO A 240 -19.11 -8.71 -10.66
CA PRO A 240 -19.75 -9.55 -11.69
C PRO A 240 -20.51 -8.70 -12.71
N GLY A 241 -20.33 -8.98 -13.97
CA GLY A 241 -21.02 -8.28 -15.06
C GLY A 241 -20.46 -6.91 -15.42
N ALA A 242 -19.36 -6.47 -14.76
CA ALA A 242 -18.76 -5.16 -15.06
C ALA A 242 -18.27 -5.08 -16.51
N THR A 243 -18.61 -3.98 -17.18
CA THR A 243 -18.11 -3.67 -18.53
C THR A 243 -17.14 -2.49 -18.47
N GLY A 244 -16.24 -2.42 -19.44
CA GLY A 244 -15.30 -1.30 -19.53
C GLY A 244 -15.98 0.06 -19.68
N ALA A 245 -17.03 0.12 -20.49
CA ALA A 245 -17.81 1.36 -20.69
C ALA A 245 -18.56 1.78 -19.43
N GLY A 246 -19.25 0.81 -18.77
CA GLY A 246 -19.94 1.06 -17.50
C GLY A 246 -18.99 1.49 -16.39
N THR A 247 -17.83 0.85 -16.30
CA THR A 247 -16.79 1.21 -15.32
C THR A 247 -16.27 2.63 -15.60
N ALA A 248 -16.01 2.97 -16.86
CA ALA A 248 -15.54 4.31 -17.23
C ALA A 248 -16.54 5.38 -16.79
N ALA A 249 -17.82 5.20 -17.12
CA ALA A 249 -18.88 6.14 -16.75
C ALA A 249 -18.99 6.30 -15.22
N ALA A 250 -19.03 5.18 -14.50
CA ALA A 250 -19.20 5.17 -13.04
C ALA A 250 -18.00 5.78 -12.28
N CYS A 251 -16.80 5.76 -12.88
CA CYS A 251 -15.57 6.18 -12.20
C CYS A 251 -15.04 7.55 -12.68
N GLY A 252 -15.83 8.29 -13.49
CA GLY A 252 -15.46 9.64 -13.90
C GLY A 252 -14.40 9.69 -15.00
N TYR A 253 -14.33 8.66 -15.82
CA TYR A 253 -13.55 8.69 -17.06
C TYR A 253 -14.45 9.23 -18.19
N HIS A 254 -13.83 9.96 -19.11
CA HIS A 254 -14.53 10.50 -20.26
C HIS A 254 -15.13 9.39 -21.14
N ASP A 255 -14.33 8.34 -21.35
CA ASP A 255 -14.72 7.19 -22.19
C ASP A 255 -13.88 5.96 -21.81
N GLN A 256 -14.19 4.83 -22.43
CA GLN A 256 -13.47 3.58 -22.22
C GLN A 256 -11.99 3.66 -22.67
N ALA A 257 -11.69 4.47 -23.68
CA ALA A 257 -10.30 4.64 -24.18
C ALA A 257 -9.45 5.39 -23.13
N HIS A 258 -10.03 6.39 -22.47
CA HIS A 258 -9.36 7.10 -21.35
C HIS A 258 -9.08 6.12 -20.20
N LEU A 259 -10.05 5.31 -19.82
CA LEU A 259 -9.86 4.27 -18.79
C LEU A 259 -8.75 3.30 -19.21
N ALA A 260 -8.75 2.82 -20.46
CA ALA A 260 -7.76 1.88 -20.97
C ALA A 260 -6.34 2.47 -20.96
N ARG A 261 -6.20 3.77 -21.28
CA ARG A 261 -4.90 4.46 -21.19
C ARG A 261 -4.38 4.51 -19.75
N ASP A 262 -5.27 4.81 -18.80
CA ASP A 262 -4.89 4.86 -17.38
C ASP A 262 -4.45 3.48 -16.87
N PHE A 263 -5.17 2.41 -17.27
CA PHE A 263 -4.78 1.04 -16.87
C PHE A 263 -3.40 0.66 -17.41
N ARG A 264 -3.11 0.98 -18.68
CA ARG A 264 -1.77 0.68 -19.24
C ARG A 264 -0.66 1.39 -18.48
N VAL A 265 -0.88 2.65 -18.10
CA VAL A 265 0.14 3.46 -17.39
C VAL A 265 0.27 3.01 -15.92
N LEU A 266 -0.86 2.79 -15.24
CA LEU A 266 -0.86 2.56 -13.78
C LEU A 266 -0.70 1.07 -13.42
N ALA A 267 -1.09 0.16 -14.32
CA ALA A 267 -0.99 -1.28 -14.07
C ALA A 267 -0.03 -2.02 -15.01
N GLY A 268 0.48 -1.35 -16.04
CA GLY A 268 1.33 -1.99 -17.04
C GLY A 268 0.58 -2.98 -17.94
N THR A 269 -0.76 -3.01 -17.84
CA THR A 269 -1.57 -3.98 -18.60
C THR A 269 -2.96 -3.38 -18.86
N THR A 270 -3.76 -4.09 -19.65
CA THR A 270 -5.14 -3.67 -19.93
C THR A 270 -6.07 -4.01 -18.76
N ALA A 271 -7.23 -3.36 -18.71
CA ALA A 271 -8.27 -3.66 -17.73
C ALA A 271 -8.69 -5.15 -17.78
N THR A 272 -8.83 -5.69 -18.98
CA THR A 272 -9.15 -7.11 -19.17
C THR A 272 -8.01 -8.01 -18.70
N GLY A 273 -6.79 -7.70 -19.07
CA GLY A 273 -5.60 -8.43 -18.62
C GLY A 273 -5.48 -8.47 -17.10
N LEU A 274 -5.70 -7.32 -16.46
CA LEU A 274 -5.64 -7.24 -15.00
C LEU A 274 -6.75 -8.08 -14.34
N ARG A 275 -7.96 -8.08 -14.91
CA ARG A 275 -9.06 -8.91 -14.42
C ARG A 275 -8.71 -10.40 -14.51
N THR A 276 -8.13 -10.83 -15.64
CA THR A 276 -7.66 -12.21 -15.81
C THR A 276 -6.62 -12.57 -14.74
N LEU A 277 -5.62 -11.72 -14.53
CA LEU A 277 -4.58 -11.95 -13.51
C LEU A 277 -5.19 -12.03 -12.11
N ALA A 278 -6.13 -11.14 -11.78
CA ALA A 278 -6.81 -11.14 -10.48
C ALA A 278 -7.62 -12.43 -10.26
N THR A 279 -8.29 -12.93 -11.31
CA THR A 279 -9.06 -14.18 -11.24
C THR A 279 -8.14 -15.39 -11.03
N HIS A 280 -6.97 -15.39 -11.65
CA HIS A 280 -5.97 -16.44 -11.44
C HIS A 280 -5.42 -16.41 -10.01
N ASP A 281 -5.17 -15.22 -9.48
CA ASP A 281 -4.65 -15.04 -8.12
C ASP A 281 -5.64 -15.58 -7.06
N THR A 282 -6.94 -15.38 -7.28
CA THR A 282 -7.98 -15.88 -6.36
C THR A 282 -8.16 -17.40 -6.41
N ARG A 283 -7.86 -18.03 -7.54
CA ARG A 283 -7.93 -19.51 -7.68
C ARG A 283 -6.76 -20.22 -7.00
N HIS A 284 -5.68 -19.50 -6.79
CA HIS A 284 -4.51 -20.00 -6.07
C HIS A 284 -4.25 -19.11 -4.85
N PRO A 285 -5.14 -19.16 -3.83
CA PRO A 285 -4.99 -18.31 -2.67
C PRO A 285 -3.71 -18.71 -1.92
N HIS A 286 -2.72 -17.88 -2.07
CA HIS A 286 -1.47 -18.03 -1.30
C HIS A 286 -1.70 -17.51 0.13
N GLY A 287 -2.37 -18.33 0.93
CA GLY A 287 -2.71 -18.01 2.31
C GLY A 287 -4.05 -17.29 2.44
N ALA A 288 -4.97 -17.88 3.15
CA ALA A 288 -6.24 -17.24 3.50
C ALA A 288 -5.96 -15.97 4.30
N ASP A 289 -6.48 -14.83 3.81
CA ASP A 289 -6.48 -13.59 4.58
C ASP A 289 -7.44 -13.78 5.77
N HIS A 290 -6.89 -14.21 6.90
CA HIS A 290 -7.68 -14.28 8.12
C HIS A 290 -7.73 -12.90 8.76
N VAL A 291 -8.89 -12.25 8.69
CA VAL A 291 -9.15 -10.99 9.36
C VAL A 291 -10.03 -11.30 10.59
N PRO A 292 -9.43 -11.40 11.80
CA PRO A 292 -10.25 -11.47 12.99
C PRO A 292 -10.89 -10.10 13.23
N GLY A 293 -12.21 -10.03 13.24
CA GLY A 293 -12.97 -8.82 13.61
C GLY A 293 -13.16 -7.82 12.48
N ALA A 294 -13.63 -8.28 11.33
CA ALA A 294 -14.14 -7.38 10.28
C ALA A 294 -15.50 -6.82 10.75
N ASP A 295 -15.46 -5.77 11.54
CA ASP A 295 -16.65 -4.99 11.83
C ASP A 295 -17.04 -4.16 10.60
N ASP A 296 -18.30 -4.20 10.30
CA ASP A 296 -18.99 -3.64 9.14
C ASP A 296 -19.00 -2.11 9.15
N THR A 297 -17.84 -1.48 9.30
CA THR A 297 -17.74 -0.03 9.18
C THR A 297 -17.04 0.32 7.87
N GLY A 298 -17.82 0.44 6.82
CA GLY A 298 -17.67 1.21 5.59
C GLY A 298 -16.28 1.69 5.08
N LEU A 299 -15.21 1.17 5.63
CA LEU A 299 -13.89 1.39 5.06
C LEU A 299 -13.78 0.44 3.87
N LEU A 300 -13.69 1.04 2.70
CA LEU A 300 -13.55 0.37 1.42
C LEU A 300 -12.79 -0.96 1.55
N ALA A 301 -13.45 -2.03 1.14
CA ALA A 301 -12.77 -3.29 0.88
C ALA A 301 -11.45 -2.92 0.21
N HIS A 302 -10.34 -3.38 0.75
CA HIS A 302 -9.03 -2.93 0.26
C HIS A 302 -8.96 -3.12 -1.23
N PRO A 303 -8.72 -2.06 -1.98
CA PRO A 303 -8.55 -2.23 -3.42
C PRO A 303 -7.44 -3.24 -3.66
N LEU A 304 -7.60 -4.03 -4.70
CA LEU A 304 -6.56 -4.98 -5.11
C LEU A 304 -5.24 -4.22 -5.21
N THR A 305 -4.29 -4.54 -4.34
CA THR A 305 -3.00 -3.82 -4.32
C THR A 305 -1.91 -4.57 -5.08
N SER A 306 -2.13 -5.85 -5.37
CA SER A 306 -1.18 -6.61 -6.20
C SER A 306 -1.86 -7.81 -6.86
N VAL A 307 -1.32 -8.24 -7.97
CA VAL A 307 -1.74 -9.46 -8.69
C VAL A 307 -0.50 -10.28 -9.06
N LEU A 308 -0.66 -11.58 -9.23
CA LEU A 308 0.41 -12.43 -9.76
C LEU A 308 0.74 -11.96 -11.19
N ALA A 309 2.01 -11.76 -11.47
CA ALA A 309 2.47 -11.45 -12.81
C ALA A 309 2.59 -12.74 -13.61
N PRO A 310 2.42 -12.69 -14.92
CA PRO A 310 2.68 -13.86 -15.75
C PRO A 310 4.14 -14.27 -15.65
N PRO A 311 4.45 -15.55 -15.90
CA PRO A 311 5.82 -16.07 -15.83
C PRO A 311 6.79 -15.37 -16.78
#